data_2177cb4bcaf9c0f9a84c7a8baf4f40f7
#
_entry.id   2177cb4bcaf9c0f9a84c7a8baf4f40f7
#
_cell.length_a   1.000
_cell.length_b   1.000
_cell.length_c   1.000
_cell.angle_alpha   90.00
_cell.angle_beta   90.00
_cell.angle_gamma   90.00
#
_symmetry.space_group_name_H-M   'P 1'
#
loop_
_entity.id
_entity.type
_entity.pdbx_description
1 polymer ?
#
loop_
_entity_poly.entity_id
_entity_poly.type
_entity_poly.pdbx_seq_one_letter_code
_entity_poly.pdbx_strand_id
1 'polypeptide(L)'
;GQPVLAACDGRVVEAVDGVTERQWLHPIIEMWAALRNAMAFGLAKRRLDPARLAGNHVITGSGSEYALYAHLAPGSVTVSKDETILAGQLVGRVGHTGNSTAPHLHFHLMDRADPLTAKGIPCVFAA
;
A
#
# COMPACT_ATOMS: atom_id res chain seq x y z
N GLY A 1 -14.15 4.35 -3.12
CA GLY A 1 -13.93 3.09 -2.47
C GLY A 1 -14.32 3.07 -0.99
N GLN A 2 -14.29 1.90 -0.42
CA GLN A 2 -14.57 1.72 1.00
C GLN A 2 -13.53 2.47 1.86
N PRO A 3 -13.91 3.01 3.02
CA PRO A 3 -12.96 3.63 3.93
C PRO A 3 -11.97 2.58 4.46
N VAL A 4 -10.71 3.00 4.58
CA VAL A 4 -9.62 2.22 5.17
C VAL A 4 -9.29 2.86 6.52
N LEU A 5 -9.41 2.08 7.58
CA LEU A 5 -9.20 2.53 8.95
C LEU A 5 -7.88 1.98 9.50
N ALA A 6 -7.22 2.74 10.35
CA ALA A 6 -6.02 2.28 11.03
C ALA A 6 -6.32 1.05 11.90
N ALA A 7 -5.53 0.00 11.74
CA ALA A 7 -5.72 -1.27 12.47
C ALA A 7 -5.27 -1.16 13.94
N CYS A 8 -4.35 -0.25 14.23
CA CYS A 8 -3.81 -0.03 15.58
C CYS A 8 -3.36 1.41 15.76
N ASP A 9 -3.13 1.80 17.01
CA ASP A 9 -2.49 3.06 17.34
C ASP A 9 -1.04 3.06 16.84
N GLY A 10 -0.54 4.22 16.45
CA GLY A 10 0.83 4.34 15.98
C GLY A 10 1.16 5.73 15.45
N ARG A 11 2.26 5.78 14.70
CA ARG A 11 2.72 6.99 14.04
C ARG A 11 2.88 6.74 12.55
N VAL A 12 2.49 7.69 11.73
CA VAL A 12 2.68 7.61 10.27
C VAL A 12 4.16 7.78 9.95
N VAL A 13 4.75 6.75 9.36
CA VAL A 13 6.15 6.72 8.92
C VAL A 13 6.26 7.24 7.50
N GLU A 14 5.29 6.89 6.66
CA GLU A 14 5.23 7.30 5.26
C GLU A 14 3.78 7.44 4.83
N ALA A 15 3.50 8.47 4.05
CA ALA A 15 2.22 8.69 3.39
C ALA A 15 2.47 9.17 1.97
N VAL A 16 2.02 8.39 1.00
CA VAL A 16 2.15 8.67 -0.43
C VAL A 16 0.78 8.78 -1.05
N ASP A 17 0.52 9.92 -1.70
CA ASP A 17 -0.68 10.19 -2.48
C ASP A 17 -0.29 10.87 -3.80
N GLY A 18 -1.16 10.83 -4.79
CA GLY A 18 -0.90 11.45 -6.10
C GLY A 18 -0.52 10.46 -7.20
N VAL A 19 -0.43 9.17 -6.91
CA VAL A 19 -0.36 8.13 -7.94
C VAL A 19 -1.76 7.96 -8.54
N THR A 20 -1.87 8.08 -9.86
CA THR A 20 -3.16 7.94 -10.56
C THR A 20 -3.56 6.48 -10.73
N GLU A 21 -4.86 6.21 -10.74
CA GLU A 21 -5.36 4.87 -11.08
C GLU A 21 -5.12 4.58 -12.57
N ARG A 22 -4.84 3.31 -12.85
CA ARG A 22 -4.85 2.84 -14.23
C ARG A 22 -6.28 2.85 -14.74
N GLN A 23 -6.48 3.46 -15.92
CA GLN A 23 -7.74 3.28 -16.64
C GLN A 23 -7.84 1.81 -17.09
N TRP A 24 -9.02 1.23 -16.96
CA TRP A 24 -9.31 -0.13 -17.43
C TRP A 24 -8.99 -0.23 -18.92
N LEU A 25 -7.89 -0.89 -19.23
CA LEU A 25 -7.57 -1.33 -20.58
C LEU A 25 -8.07 -2.77 -20.75
N HIS A 26 -8.24 -3.20 -22.00
CA HIS A 26 -8.70 -4.55 -22.32
C HIS A 26 -7.98 -5.63 -21.49
N PRO A 27 -8.66 -6.69 -20.98
CA PRO A 27 -8.07 -7.70 -20.09
C PRO A 27 -6.78 -8.33 -20.59
N ILE A 28 -6.63 -8.48 -21.92
CA ILE A 28 -5.42 -9.02 -22.55
C ILE A 28 -4.23 -8.05 -22.38
N ILE A 29 -4.46 -6.76 -22.52
CA ILE A 29 -3.41 -5.73 -22.36
C ILE A 29 -2.98 -5.66 -20.89
N GLU A 30 -3.91 -5.77 -19.95
CA GLU A 30 -3.61 -5.83 -18.52
C GLU A 30 -2.80 -7.07 -18.15
N MET A 31 -3.12 -8.22 -18.73
CA MET A 31 -2.36 -9.46 -18.52
C MET A 31 -0.92 -9.33 -19.03
N TRP A 32 -0.72 -8.77 -20.23
CA TRP A 32 0.61 -8.53 -20.79
C TRP A 32 1.39 -7.49 -19.99
N ALA A 33 0.73 -6.42 -19.51
CA ALA A 33 1.36 -5.43 -18.65
C ALA A 33 1.78 -6.02 -17.30
N ALA A 34 0.94 -6.86 -16.69
CA ALA A 34 1.27 -7.56 -15.45
C ALA A 34 2.45 -8.52 -15.64
N LEU A 35 2.48 -9.29 -16.74
CA LEU A 35 3.59 -10.19 -17.05
C LEU A 35 4.89 -9.43 -17.28
N ARG A 36 4.86 -8.34 -18.07
CA ARG A 36 6.02 -7.47 -18.30
C ARG A 36 6.54 -6.86 -17.00
N ASN A 37 5.64 -6.41 -16.13
CA ASN A 37 6.01 -5.83 -14.84
C ASN A 37 6.62 -6.89 -13.90
N ALA A 38 6.11 -8.12 -13.91
CA ALA A 38 6.67 -9.24 -13.16
C ALA A 38 8.08 -9.62 -13.66
N MET A 39 8.30 -9.62 -14.98
CA MET A 39 9.62 -9.87 -15.57
C MET A 39 10.60 -8.73 -15.25
N ALA A 40 10.17 -7.48 -15.38
CA ALA A 40 10.97 -6.30 -15.01
C ALA A 40 11.30 -6.27 -13.50
N PHE A 41 10.38 -6.76 -12.64
CA PHE A 41 10.60 -6.93 -11.21
C PHE A 41 11.72 -7.92 -10.93
N GLY A 42 11.75 -9.07 -11.62
CA GLY A 42 12.81 -10.08 -11.47
C GLY A 42 14.19 -9.57 -11.89
N LEU A 43 14.26 -8.69 -12.90
CA LEU A 43 15.50 -8.15 -13.45
C LEU A 43 16.00 -6.89 -12.74
N ALA A 44 15.12 -6.11 -12.11
CA ALA A 44 15.39 -4.77 -11.57
C ALA A 44 15.25 -4.65 -10.04
N LYS A 45 15.44 -5.73 -9.30
CA LYS A 45 15.32 -5.81 -7.84
C LYS A 45 16.05 -4.67 -7.08
N ARG A 46 16.97 -3.96 -7.72
CA ARG A 46 17.75 -2.87 -7.14
C ARG A 46 17.20 -1.45 -7.40
N ARG A 47 16.13 -1.30 -8.18
CA ARG A 47 15.61 0.03 -8.62
C ARG A 47 14.10 0.17 -8.48
N LEU A 48 13.45 -0.65 -7.66
CA LEU A 48 12.00 -0.58 -7.49
C LEU A 48 11.66 0.52 -6.50
N ASP A 49 10.96 1.52 -7.01
CA ASP A 49 10.28 2.50 -6.21
C ASP A 49 9.07 1.82 -5.54
N PRO A 50 9.01 1.76 -4.19
CA PRO A 50 7.85 1.23 -3.48
C PRO A 50 6.53 1.84 -3.92
N ALA A 51 6.52 3.12 -4.29
CA ALA A 51 5.34 3.81 -4.78
C ALA A 51 4.81 3.23 -6.11
N ARG A 52 5.66 2.69 -6.96
CA ARG A 52 5.22 2.03 -8.20
C ARG A 52 4.51 0.70 -7.95
N LEU A 53 4.89 0.00 -6.89
CA LEU A 53 4.28 -1.28 -6.52
C LEU A 53 3.05 -1.08 -5.65
N ALA A 54 3.18 -0.33 -4.57
CA ALA A 54 2.13 -0.10 -3.59
C ALA A 54 1.09 0.95 -4.06
N GLY A 55 1.43 1.78 -5.06
CA GLY A 55 0.60 2.92 -5.42
C GLY A 55 0.53 3.93 -4.29
N ASN A 56 -0.61 4.56 -4.12
CA ASN A 56 -0.87 5.39 -2.95
C ASN A 56 -0.93 4.49 -1.72
N HIS A 57 -0.18 4.83 -0.70
CA HIS A 57 -0.05 3.99 0.48
C HIS A 57 0.28 4.78 1.74
N VAL A 58 0.00 4.16 2.87
CA VAL A 58 0.37 4.64 4.19
C VAL A 58 1.14 3.54 4.91
N ILE A 59 2.24 3.89 5.55
CA ILE A 59 2.96 3.01 6.47
C ILE A 59 2.89 3.63 7.86
N THR A 60 2.45 2.85 8.82
CA THR A 60 2.40 3.24 10.23
C THR A 60 3.33 2.38 11.06
N GLY A 61 3.92 2.95 12.10
CA GLY A 61 4.79 2.23 13.03
C GLY A 61 4.21 2.23 14.44
N SER A 62 4.30 1.08 15.12
CA SER A 62 3.95 0.90 16.52
C SER A 62 4.99 0.00 17.17
N GLY A 63 5.88 0.59 17.99
CA GLY A 63 7.01 -0.14 18.55
C GLY A 63 7.96 -0.63 17.44
N SER A 64 8.18 -1.94 17.34
CA SER A 64 9.02 -2.61 16.35
C SER A 64 8.24 -3.16 15.15
N GLU A 65 6.93 -2.92 15.07
CA GLU A 65 6.04 -3.42 14.03
C GLU A 65 5.55 -2.27 13.17
N TYR A 66 5.35 -2.56 11.89
CA TYR A 66 4.88 -1.60 10.89
C TYR A 66 3.70 -2.18 10.14
N ALA A 67 2.72 -1.34 9.83
CA ALA A 67 1.56 -1.72 9.02
C ALA A 67 1.57 -0.97 7.70
N LEU A 68 1.41 -1.70 6.59
CA LEU A 68 1.26 -1.16 5.25
C LEU A 68 -0.20 -1.21 4.83
N TYR A 69 -0.72 -0.10 4.31
CA TYR A 69 -2.03 0.06 3.68
C TYR A 69 -1.78 0.54 2.24
N ALA A 70 -1.94 -0.33 1.25
CA ALA A 70 -1.56 -0.04 -0.13
C ALA A 70 -2.73 -0.06 -1.11
N HIS A 71 -2.49 0.44 -2.33
CA HIS A 71 -3.46 0.60 -3.41
C HIS A 71 -4.61 1.55 -3.10
N LEU A 72 -4.33 2.58 -2.29
CA LEU A 72 -5.34 3.59 -1.92
C LEU A 72 -5.75 4.44 -3.13
N ALA A 73 -6.98 4.94 -3.10
CA ALA A 73 -7.50 5.80 -4.15
C ALA A 73 -6.76 7.15 -4.21
N PRO A 74 -6.58 7.73 -5.41
CA PRO A 74 -5.93 9.03 -5.55
C PRO A 74 -6.67 10.13 -4.78
N GLY A 75 -5.93 10.96 -4.07
CA GLY A 75 -6.47 12.06 -3.27
C GLY A 75 -7.25 11.62 -2.03
N SER A 76 -7.14 10.34 -1.64
CA SER A 76 -7.90 9.80 -0.50
C SER A 76 -7.11 9.68 0.80
N VAL A 77 -5.79 9.81 0.76
CA VAL A 77 -4.94 9.72 1.95
C VAL A 77 -5.22 10.92 2.85
N THR A 78 -5.62 10.64 4.09
CA THR A 78 -6.07 11.68 5.04
C THR A 78 -5.05 11.98 6.13
N VAL A 79 -3.94 11.25 6.16
CA VAL A 79 -2.90 11.36 7.18
C VAL A 79 -1.58 11.81 6.58
N SER A 80 -0.73 12.42 7.40
CA SER A 80 0.57 12.94 6.99
C SER A 80 1.69 12.24 7.75
N LYS A 81 2.90 12.21 7.15
CA LYS A 81 4.10 11.72 7.81
C LYS A 81 4.29 12.39 9.18
N ASP A 82 4.71 11.60 10.16
CA ASP A 82 4.94 11.97 11.56
C ASP A 82 3.67 12.21 12.38
N GLU A 83 2.49 12.13 11.80
CA GLU A 83 1.22 12.23 12.52
C GLU A 83 1.01 11.01 13.42
N THR A 84 0.54 11.24 14.65
CA THR A 84 0.06 10.19 15.54
C THR A 84 -1.37 9.81 15.14
N ILE A 85 -1.64 8.51 15.00
CA ILE A 85 -2.95 7.99 14.64
C ILE A 85 -3.45 6.98 15.68
N LEU A 86 -4.77 6.89 15.78
CA LEU A 86 -5.45 5.94 16.65
C LEU A 86 -6.12 4.84 15.83
N ALA A 87 -6.25 3.65 16.41
CA ALA A 87 -7.04 2.57 15.83
C ALA A 87 -8.45 3.06 15.48
N GLY A 88 -8.92 2.70 14.29
CA GLY A 88 -10.21 3.16 13.76
C GLY A 88 -10.19 4.53 13.07
N GLN A 89 -9.09 5.28 13.12
CA GLN A 89 -8.95 6.53 12.39
C GLN A 89 -8.89 6.29 10.89
N LEU A 90 -9.57 7.11 10.09
CA LEU A 90 -9.53 7.04 8.63
C LEU A 90 -8.12 7.35 8.12
N VAL A 91 -7.54 6.47 7.32
CA VAL A 91 -6.24 6.67 6.67
C VAL A 91 -6.35 6.89 5.16
N GLY A 92 -7.43 6.45 4.55
CA GLY A 92 -7.67 6.61 3.12
C GLY A 92 -8.88 5.82 2.65
N ARG A 93 -8.97 5.59 1.34
CA ARG A 93 -10.04 4.78 0.73
C ARG A 93 -9.44 3.74 -0.19
N VAL A 94 -10.09 2.59 -0.30
CA VAL A 94 -9.73 1.53 -1.24
C VAL A 94 -9.74 2.07 -2.67
N GLY A 95 -8.66 1.81 -3.39
CA GLY A 95 -8.49 2.19 -4.79
C GLY A 95 -7.84 1.09 -5.61
N HIS A 96 -7.19 1.50 -6.70
CA HIS A 96 -6.61 0.61 -7.70
C HIS A 96 -5.28 1.17 -8.22
N THR A 97 -4.52 1.89 -7.38
CA THR A 97 -3.23 2.48 -7.73
C THR A 97 -2.09 1.47 -7.63
N GLY A 98 -0.98 1.75 -8.29
CA GLY A 98 0.18 0.87 -8.28
C GLY A 98 0.00 -0.42 -9.08
N ASN A 99 0.65 -1.49 -8.66
CA ASN A 99 0.57 -2.81 -9.29
C ASN A 99 -0.62 -3.60 -8.75
N SER A 100 -1.81 -3.14 -9.07
CA SER A 100 -3.08 -3.74 -8.68
C SER A 100 -3.82 -4.27 -9.91
N THR A 101 -4.48 -5.42 -9.79
CA THR A 101 -5.28 -6.05 -10.86
C THR A 101 -6.78 -5.79 -10.71
N ALA A 102 -7.21 -5.38 -9.52
CA ALA A 102 -8.59 -5.02 -9.20
C ALA A 102 -8.61 -4.11 -7.97
N PRO A 103 -9.65 -3.28 -7.76
CA PRO A 103 -9.78 -2.50 -6.55
C PRO A 103 -9.77 -3.38 -5.30
N HIS A 104 -8.79 -3.19 -4.44
CA HIS A 104 -8.66 -3.90 -3.17
C HIS A 104 -7.73 -3.16 -2.21
N LEU A 105 -7.82 -3.48 -0.93
CA LEU A 105 -6.83 -3.07 0.05
C LEU A 105 -5.77 -4.18 0.19
N HIS A 106 -4.52 -3.83 -0.04
CA HIS A 106 -3.40 -4.66 0.37
C HIS A 106 -2.96 -4.20 1.77
N PHE A 107 -3.09 -5.09 2.75
CA PHE A 107 -2.68 -4.85 4.13
C PHE A 107 -1.77 -5.97 4.62
N HIS A 108 -0.65 -5.60 5.25
CA HIS A 108 0.16 -6.55 6.01
C HIS A 108 0.99 -5.86 7.08
N LEU A 109 1.39 -6.62 8.09
CA LEU A 109 2.36 -6.20 9.10
C LEU A 109 3.78 -6.58 8.67
N MET A 110 4.74 -5.75 9.04
CA MET A 110 6.15 -5.85 8.67
C MET A 110 7.06 -5.65 9.88
N ASP A 111 8.26 -6.25 9.83
CA ASP A 111 9.30 -6.10 10.85
C ASP A 111 10.15 -4.82 10.69
N ARG A 112 9.98 -4.09 9.59
CA ARG A 112 10.65 -2.81 9.30
C ARG A 112 9.83 -1.94 8.37
N ALA A 113 10.16 -0.66 8.29
CA ALA A 113 9.40 0.32 7.52
C ALA A 113 9.58 0.21 6.00
N ASP A 114 10.63 -0.43 5.51
CA ASP A 114 10.87 -0.62 4.07
C ASP A 114 10.16 -1.88 3.56
N PRO A 115 9.07 -1.75 2.78
CA PRO A 115 8.31 -2.91 2.30
C PRO A 115 9.08 -3.79 1.32
N LEU A 116 10.16 -3.30 0.71
CA LEU A 116 10.99 -4.08 -0.23
C LEU A 116 11.93 -5.05 0.49
N THR A 117 12.32 -4.76 1.72
CA THR A 117 13.26 -5.57 2.52
C THR A 117 12.63 -6.18 3.76
N ALA A 118 11.41 -5.75 4.11
CA ALA A 118 10.69 -6.22 5.29
C ALA A 118 10.26 -7.68 5.16
N LYS A 119 10.19 -8.36 6.31
CA LYS A 119 9.51 -9.65 6.44
C LYS A 119 8.09 -9.43 6.94
N GLY A 120 7.13 -10.14 6.35
CA GLY A 120 5.76 -10.15 6.80
C GLY A 120 5.63 -10.76 8.20
N ILE A 121 4.81 -10.15 9.03
CA ILE A 121 4.48 -10.64 10.36
C ILE A 121 3.05 -11.17 10.31
N PRO A 122 2.77 -12.41 10.77
CA PRO A 122 1.41 -12.92 10.87
C PRO A 122 0.54 -12.02 11.78
N CYS A 123 -0.67 -11.74 11.35
CA CYS A 123 -1.63 -10.99 12.16
C CYS A 123 -3.00 -11.64 12.13
N VAL A 124 -3.77 -11.40 13.17
CA VAL A 124 -5.19 -11.74 13.25
C VAL A 124 -5.97 -10.49 13.67
N PHE A 125 -7.16 -10.33 13.12
CA PHE A 125 -8.07 -9.28 13.57
C PHE A 125 -8.97 -9.85 14.68
N ALA A 126 -9.12 -9.11 15.76
CA ALA A 126 -10.08 -9.45 16.80
C ALA A 126 -11.51 -9.40 16.22
N ALA A 127 -12.30 -10.40 16.57
CA ALA A 127 -13.70 -10.45 16.19
C ALA A 127 -14.51 -9.37 16.95
#